data_33de6e4e594e0334fab2a70955f6653a
#
_entry.id   33de6e4e594e0334fab2a70955f6653a
#
_cell.length_a   1.000
_cell.length_b   1.000
_cell.length_c   1.000
_cell.angle_alpha   90.00
_cell.angle_beta   90.00
_cell.angle_gamma   90.00
#
_symmetry.space_group_name_H-M   'P 1'
#
loop_
_entity.id
_entity.type
_entity.pdbx_description
1 polymer ?
#
loop_
_entity_poly.entity_id
_entity_poly.type
_entity_poly.pdbx_seq_one_letter_code
_entity_poly.pdbx_strand_id
1 'polypeptide(L)'
;MGTRGNSRRREAMKRRLMMLDDGDICWLCLRPLDFSLPAKHPLSVEIDEEVPVGLGGDPLDIENCHLVHRACNLRKGCKVLHRGAYAPAAGAATRRPSTSREW
;
A
#
# COMPACT_ATOMS: atom_id res chain seq x y z
N MET A 1 17.57 13.41 13.52
CA MET A 1 17.43 13.44 13.08
C MET A 1 16.53 13.28 12.20
N GLY A 2 16.49 12.92 11.37
CA GLY A 2 15.54 12.81 10.37
C GLY A 2 14.36 11.93 10.64
N THR A 3 14.45 11.14 11.64
CA THR A 3 13.38 10.22 11.91
C THR A 3 12.06 10.91 12.16
N ARG A 4 12.08 11.94 12.97
CA ARG A 4 10.84 12.60 13.27
C ARG A 4 10.31 13.31 12.07
N GLY A 5 11.13 13.96 11.29
CA GLY A 5 10.67 14.61 10.06
C GLY A 5 10.15 13.62 9.05
N ASN A 6 10.80 12.46 8.96
CA ASN A 6 10.34 11.44 8.03
C ASN A 6 9.00 10.89 8.46
N SER A 7 8.75 10.74 9.74
CA SER A 7 7.47 10.26 10.21
C SER A 7 6.34 11.22 9.84
N ARG A 8 6.58 12.52 9.97
CA ARG A 8 5.56 13.49 9.61
C ARG A 8 5.28 13.49 8.13
N ARG A 9 6.33 13.34 7.31
CA ARG A 9 6.15 13.31 5.88
C ARG A 9 5.38 12.07 5.47
N ARG A 10 5.67 10.95 6.12
CA ARG A 10 4.96 9.74 5.80
C ARG A 10 3.50 9.83 6.19
N GLU A 11 3.21 10.44 7.33
CA GLU A 11 1.82 10.62 7.74
C GLU A 11 1.08 11.54 6.78
N ALA A 12 1.72 12.61 6.34
CA ALA A 12 1.10 13.53 5.40
C ALA A 12 0.86 12.83 4.06
N MET A 13 1.83 12.05 3.60
CA MET A 13 1.69 11.33 2.34
C MET A 13 0.56 10.31 2.45
N LYS A 14 0.47 9.61 3.57
CA LYS A 14 -0.58 8.63 3.77
C LYS A 14 -1.94 9.29 3.69
N ARG A 15 -2.11 10.45 4.33
CA ARG A 15 -3.39 11.16 4.27
C ARG A 15 -3.74 11.56 2.84
N ARG A 16 -2.75 11.99 2.07
CA ARG A 16 -3.00 12.37 0.67
C ARG A 16 -3.42 11.15 -0.15
N LEU A 17 -2.75 10.02 0.06
CA LEU A 17 -3.08 8.81 -0.68
C LEU A 17 -4.46 8.29 -0.33
N MET A 18 -4.87 8.45 0.93
CA MET A 18 -6.20 8.02 1.34
C MET A 18 -7.31 8.80 0.66
N MET A 19 -7.00 9.99 0.15
CA MET A 19 -8.00 10.81 -0.51
C MET A 19 -8.19 10.47 -1.98
N LEU A 20 -7.35 9.60 -2.52
CA LEU A 20 -7.49 9.20 -3.91
C LEU A 20 -8.64 8.21 -4.07
N ASP A 21 -9.13 8.06 -5.28
CA ASP A 21 -10.28 7.19 -5.56
C ASP A 21 -10.06 5.76 -5.07
N ASP A 22 -8.86 5.24 -5.21
CA ASP A 22 -8.57 3.89 -4.77
C ASP A 22 -7.75 3.90 -3.49
N GLY A 23 -7.88 4.94 -2.69
CA GLY A 23 -7.08 5.08 -1.47
C GLY A 23 -7.40 4.08 -0.39
N ASP A 24 -8.47 3.32 -0.53
CA ASP A 24 -8.81 2.29 0.45
C ASP A 24 -8.52 0.88 -0.07
N ILE A 25 -7.77 0.75 -1.14
CA ILE A 25 -7.46 -0.55 -1.75
C ILE A 25 -5.94 -0.74 -1.76
N CYS A 26 -5.50 -1.93 -1.37
CA CYS A 26 -4.09 -2.26 -1.43
C CYS A 26 -3.63 -2.27 -2.89
N TRP A 27 -2.60 -1.49 -3.20
CA TRP A 27 -2.13 -1.36 -4.57
C TRP A 27 -1.58 -2.68 -5.11
N LEU A 28 -1.08 -3.55 -4.24
CA LEU A 28 -0.47 -4.82 -4.67
C LEU A 28 -1.45 -5.96 -4.81
N CYS A 29 -2.34 -6.16 -3.83
CA CYS A 29 -3.26 -7.30 -3.90
C CYS A 29 -4.68 -6.91 -4.27
N LEU A 30 -4.96 -5.62 -4.36
CA LEU A 30 -6.26 -5.06 -4.73
C LEU A 30 -7.39 -5.40 -3.76
N ARG A 31 -7.05 -5.80 -2.54
CA ARG A 31 -8.07 -6.04 -1.53
C ARG A 31 -8.20 -4.83 -0.63
N PRO A 32 -9.31 -4.70 0.07
CA PRO A 32 -9.53 -3.51 0.90
C PRO A 32 -8.50 -3.35 2.00
N LEU A 33 -8.23 -2.11 2.36
CA LEU A 33 -7.33 -1.78 3.46
C LEU A 33 -8.16 -1.44 4.69
N ASP A 34 -7.68 -1.87 5.86
CA ASP A 34 -8.35 -1.57 7.12
C ASP A 34 -7.43 -0.64 7.91
N PHE A 35 -7.81 0.62 7.99
CA PHE A 35 -6.97 1.63 8.63
C PHE A 35 -7.05 1.61 10.14
N SER A 36 -7.89 0.75 10.70
CA SER A 36 -8.02 0.68 12.15
C SER A 36 -7.05 -0.28 12.80
N LEU A 37 -6.30 -1.05 12.03
CA LEU A 37 -5.41 -2.05 12.59
C LEU A 37 -4.14 -1.43 13.16
N PRO A 38 -3.59 -2.03 14.22
CA PRO A 38 -2.36 -1.51 14.81
C PRO A 38 -1.19 -1.65 13.84
N ALA A 39 -0.20 -0.80 14.01
CA ALA A 39 0.87 -0.66 13.05
C ALA A 39 1.63 -1.94 12.71
N LYS A 40 1.75 -2.87 13.62
CA LYS A 40 2.53 -4.06 13.32
C LYS A 40 1.69 -5.25 12.88
N HIS A 41 0.40 -5.05 12.73
CA HIS A 41 -0.48 -6.10 12.25
C HIS A 41 -0.11 -6.44 10.80
N PRO A 42 -0.11 -7.71 10.41
CA PRO A 42 0.25 -8.07 9.03
C PRO A 42 -0.57 -7.38 7.96
N LEU A 43 -1.81 -7.01 8.27
CA LEU A 43 -2.66 -6.33 7.30
C LEU A 43 -2.76 -4.83 7.55
N SER A 44 -1.90 -4.27 8.41
CA SER A 44 -1.92 -2.83 8.62
C SER A 44 -1.49 -2.11 7.34
N VAL A 45 -1.86 -0.85 7.25
CA VAL A 45 -1.60 -0.07 6.04
C VAL A 45 -0.22 0.55 6.11
N GLU A 46 0.56 0.39 5.06
CA GLU A 46 1.88 0.99 4.94
C GLU A 46 2.01 1.68 3.59
N ILE A 47 2.94 2.63 3.52
CA ILE A 47 3.25 3.28 2.26
C ILE A 47 4.37 2.51 1.60
N ASP A 48 4.20 2.21 0.32
CA ASP A 48 5.23 1.56 -0.48
C ASP A 48 5.62 2.48 -1.61
N GLU A 49 6.91 2.57 -1.92
CA GLU A 49 7.36 3.29 -3.09
C GLU A 49 7.44 2.29 -4.24
N GLU A 50 6.78 2.60 -5.35
CA GLU A 50 6.79 1.73 -6.51
C GLU A 50 8.22 1.50 -6.96
N VAL A 51 8.99 2.56 -7.10
CA VAL A 51 10.43 2.45 -7.32
C VAL A 51 11.09 2.78 -6.00
N PRO A 52 11.77 1.81 -5.38
CA PRO A 52 12.39 2.05 -4.07
C PRO A 52 13.44 3.16 -4.12
N VAL A 53 13.61 3.81 -2.99
CA VAL A 53 14.59 4.90 -2.88
C VAL A 53 15.97 4.41 -3.31
N GLY A 54 16.34 3.20 -2.93
CA GLY A 54 17.65 2.67 -3.30
C GLY A 54 17.83 2.49 -4.79
N LEU A 55 16.74 2.49 -5.56
CA LEU A 55 16.81 2.37 -7.02
C LEU A 55 16.47 3.70 -7.68
N GLY A 56 16.50 4.80 -6.94
CA GLY A 56 16.27 6.11 -7.52
C GLY A 56 14.86 6.65 -7.38
N GLY A 57 13.99 5.94 -6.67
CA GLY A 57 12.62 6.41 -6.49
C GLY A 57 12.56 7.59 -5.53
N ASP A 58 11.58 8.45 -5.73
CA ASP A 58 11.40 9.63 -4.89
C ASP A 58 10.32 9.33 -3.86
N PRO A 59 10.64 9.30 -2.57
CA PRO A 59 9.67 9.02 -1.54
C PRO A 59 8.67 10.16 -1.32
N LEU A 60 8.91 11.30 -1.92
CA LEU A 60 8.00 12.44 -1.79
C LEU A 60 7.09 12.60 -3.00
N ASP A 61 7.26 11.78 -4.03
CA ASP A 61 6.46 11.87 -5.22
C ASP A 61 5.20 11.02 -5.02
N ILE A 62 4.05 11.66 -4.95
CA ILE A 62 2.81 10.93 -4.68
C ILE A 62 2.53 9.88 -5.76
N GLU A 63 3.03 10.09 -6.97
CA GLU A 63 2.81 9.11 -8.02
C GLU A 63 3.71 7.89 -7.88
N ASN A 64 4.72 7.97 -7.04
CA ASN A 64 5.59 6.84 -6.76
C ASN A 64 5.20 6.15 -5.44
N CYS A 65 4.16 6.60 -4.77
CA CYS A 65 3.78 6.08 -3.47
C CYS A 65 2.40 5.46 -3.52
N HIS A 66 2.23 4.35 -2.83
CA HIS A 66 0.97 3.63 -2.81
C HIS A 66 0.69 3.08 -1.43
N LEU A 67 -0.58 2.90 -1.09
CA LEU A 67 -0.94 2.28 0.17
C LEU A 67 -1.11 0.79 -0.05
N VAL A 68 -0.50 0.00 0.82
CA VAL A 68 -0.50 -1.45 0.70
C VAL A 68 -0.61 -2.07 2.08
N HIS A 69 -0.94 -3.36 2.14
CA HIS A 69 -0.87 -4.10 3.38
C HIS A 69 0.59 -4.33 3.75
N ARG A 70 0.89 -4.33 5.03
CA ARG A 70 2.25 -4.58 5.51
C ARG A 70 2.79 -5.89 4.96
N ALA A 71 1.98 -6.96 4.97
CA ALA A 71 2.43 -8.25 4.46
C ALA A 71 2.77 -8.19 2.97
N CYS A 72 2.00 -7.45 2.19
CA CYS A 72 2.28 -7.29 0.77
C CYS A 72 3.57 -6.51 0.57
N ASN A 73 3.78 -5.49 1.39
CA ASN A 73 4.98 -4.67 1.31
C ASN A 73 6.22 -5.50 1.65
N LEU A 74 6.14 -6.31 2.69
CA LEU A 74 7.26 -7.17 3.06
C LEU A 74 7.55 -8.19 1.96
N ARG A 75 6.52 -8.74 1.35
CA ARG A 75 6.70 -9.69 0.27
C ARG A 75 7.36 -9.04 -0.94
N LYS A 76 7.01 -7.79 -1.22
CA LYS A 76 7.58 -7.09 -2.35
C LYS A 76 9.07 -6.81 -2.15
N GLY A 77 9.48 -6.45 -0.95
CA GLY A 77 10.86 -6.10 -0.68
C GLY A 77 11.30 -4.94 -1.54
N CYS A 78 12.42 -5.06 -2.23
CA CYS A 78 12.95 -4.00 -3.09
C CYS A 78 12.64 -4.21 -4.56
N LYS A 79 11.69 -5.09 -4.88
CA LYS A 79 11.34 -5.31 -6.27
C LYS A 79 10.47 -4.18 -6.80
N VAL A 80 10.51 -3.98 -8.10
CA VAL A 80 9.62 -3.03 -8.77
C VAL A 80 8.50 -3.86 -9.38
N LEU A 81 7.28 -3.66 -8.88
CA LEU A 81 6.15 -4.46 -9.31
C LEU A 81 5.05 -3.54 -9.84
N HIS A 82 4.12 -4.10 -10.59
CA HIS A 82 3.02 -3.32 -11.12
C HIS A 82 1.81 -3.40 -10.18
N ARG A 83 0.86 -2.54 -10.37
CA ARG A 83 -0.37 -2.54 -9.62
C ARG A 83 -1.04 -3.90 -9.76
N GLY A 84 -1.47 -4.45 -8.66
CA GLY A 84 -2.18 -5.74 -8.70
C GLY A 84 -1.27 -6.94 -8.86
N ALA A 85 0.04 -6.78 -8.67
CA ALA A 85 0.97 -7.89 -8.84
C ALA A 85 0.63 -9.08 -7.97
N TYR A 86 0.00 -8.86 -6.83
CA TYR A 86 -0.37 -9.94 -5.92
C TYR A 86 -1.87 -10.17 -5.87
N ALA A 87 -2.60 -9.65 -6.84
CA ALA A 87 -4.03 -9.84 -6.88
C ALA A 87 -4.37 -11.28 -7.19
N PRO A 88 -5.52 -11.76 -6.73
CA PRO A 88 -5.93 -13.12 -7.06
C PRO A 88 -6.17 -13.26 -8.56
N ALA A 89 -6.21 -14.49 -9.05
CA ALA A 89 -6.49 -14.73 -10.45
C ALA A 89 -7.81 -14.07 -10.83
N ALA A 90 -7.94 -13.72 -12.09
CA ALA A 90 -9.11 -13.01 -12.57
C ALA A 90 -10.42 -13.65 -12.16
N GLY A 91 -10.53 -14.93 -12.27
CA GLY A 91 -11.78 -15.58 -11.90
C GLY A 91 -12.09 -15.43 -10.42
N ALA A 92 -11.08 -15.53 -9.58
CA ALA A 92 -11.29 -15.40 -8.16
C ALA A 92 -11.58 -13.94 -7.81
N ALA A 93 -11.00 -13.03 -8.51
CA ALA A 93 -11.20 -11.63 -8.21
C ALA A 93 -12.61 -11.18 -8.47
N THR A 94 -13.26 -11.80 -9.42
CA THR A 94 -14.59 -11.35 -9.73
C THR A 94 -15.62 -11.81 -8.77
N ARG A 95 -15.33 -12.74 -7.95
CA ARG A 95 -16.24 -13.16 -7.10
C ARG A 95 -16.42 -12.35 -6.09
N ARG A 96 -16.46 -11.65 -5.70
CA ARG A 96 -16.65 -11.01 -4.75
C ARG A 96 -16.98 -10.00 -4.41
N PRO A 97 -17.42 -9.30 -4.74
CA PRO A 97 -17.43 -8.05 -4.27
C PRO A 97 -18.03 -7.88 -2.99
N SER A 98 -19.17 -8.27 -2.81
CA SER A 98 -19.81 -8.00 -1.55
C SER A 98 -19.16 -8.74 -0.44
N THR A 99 -18.38 -9.73 -0.74
CA THR A 99 -17.80 -10.48 0.31
C THR A 99 -16.44 -10.00 0.66
N SER A 100 -16.05 -8.90 0.10
CA SER A 100 -14.70 -8.47 0.30
C SER A 100 -14.33 -8.27 1.73
N ARG A 101 -15.35 -8.03 2.61
CA ARG A 101 -15.00 -7.78 3.90
C ARG A 101 -14.75 -8.97 4.68
N GLU A 102 -14.86 -10.10 4.20
CA GLU A 102 -14.64 -11.20 4.94
C GLU A 102 -13.27 -11.60 5.03
N TRP A 103 -12.29 -10.98 4.77
CA TRP A 103 -10.99 -11.47 4.89
C TRP A 103 -10.09 -10.60 5.72
#